data_91c9b9e1c37370fa69c23282f9fe3f96
#
_entry.id   91c9b9e1c37370fa69c23282f9fe3f96
#
_cell.length_a   1.000
_cell.length_b   1.000
_cell.length_c   1.000
_cell.angle_alpha   90.00
_cell.angle_beta   90.00
_cell.angle_gamma   90.00
#
_symmetry.space_group_name_H-M   'P 1'
#
loop_
_entity.id
_entity.type
_entity.pdbx_description
1 polymer ?
#
loop_
_entity_poly.entity_id
_entity_poly.type
_entity_poly.pdbx_seq_one_letter_code
_entity_poly.pdbx_strand_id
1 'polypeptide(L)'
;MKQKCVLIITDGIGYNKNSKFNAFEAAKKPSYEKLFKEIPNSLLKTSGLAVGLPEGQMGNSEVGHMCIGSGRTIYQNLVRINKVIENKELEKNENLQKLLAKCKRVHIIGLYSDGGVHSMDTHFKAMLEICAKNGNEVFAHAITDGRDVSPKSGLNFIKDLKEFCENLGVHFATLCGRFYAMDRDKRWDRVKEYYECLLGKAYKVPNLLEYLQKSYDENVTDEFIKAAQNENYKGMREEDGIIFINFRNDRMKQLVEVLNSKDFKEFEREKIFENLLTMSVYDDKFKLPVLFEKEKIENTLAQVISKAGLSQLHTAETEKYAHVTFFFNGGKEELLENETRVLIPSPKVKTYDEKPQMSAFEVCDAVKKGIEKGEDFIVVNFANGDMVGHTGDFNAAIKAVEAVDTCLGEIIECAKKHDYAFIITSDHGNCEAMQDEKGNLLTNHTTFDVFVFVQAKGVSKIKDNMGLSNIAASVLKILDLEIPKEMNEALF
;
A
#
# COMPACT_ATOMS: atom_id res chain seq x y z
N MET A 1 30.46 -15.96 -0.67
CA MET A 1 30.83 -15.66 -2.06
C MET A 1 30.97 -14.14 -2.20
N LYS A 2 32.13 -13.57 -2.21
CA LYS A 2 32.22 -12.10 -2.31
C LYS A 2 32.26 -11.70 -3.80
N GLN A 3 31.13 -11.38 -4.37
CA GLN A 3 31.03 -10.77 -5.71
C GLN A 3 30.30 -9.44 -5.62
N LYS A 4 30.67 -8.48 -6.46
CA LYS A 4 29.87 -7.26 -6.68
C LYS A 4 28.61 -7.63 -7.44
N CYS A 5 27.55 -6.87 -7.26
CA CYS A 5 26.23 -7.25 -7.78
C CYS A 5 25.50 -6.09 -8.46
N VAL A 6 24.89 -6.37 -9.61
CA VAL A 6 23.94 -5.47 -10.28
C VAL A 6 22.54 -6.06 -10.15
N LEU A 7 21.61 -5.31 -9.57
CA LEU A 7 20.18 -5.59 -9.55
C LEU A 7 19.49 -4.77 -10.63
N ILE A 8 18.91 -5.43 -11.62
CA ILE A 8 18.25 -4.81 -12.76
C ILE A 8 16.76 -5.07 -12.65
N ILE A 9 15.96 -4.02 -12.58
CA ILE A 9 14.49 -4.08 -12.52
C ILE A 9 13.96 -3.57 -13.87
N THR A 10 13.33 -4.45 -14.62
CA THR A 10 12.68 -4.14 -15.91
C THR A 10 11.19 -3.94 -15.66
N ASP A 11 10.84 -2.73 -15.25
CA ASP A 11 9.55 -2.33 -14.73
C ASP A 11 8.39 -2.65 -15.69
N GLY A 12 7.32 -3.25 -15.18
CA GLY A 12 6.11 -3.53 -15.94
C GLY A 12 6.21 -4.69 -16.96
N ILE A 13 7.14 -5.64 -16.75
CA ILE A 13 7.30 -6.82 -17.62
C ILE A 13 6.96 -8.09 -16.84
N GLY A 14 5.75 -8.62 -17.03
CA GLY A 14 5.27 -9.86 -16.42
C GLY A 14 5.39 -11.07 -17.33
N TYR A 15 5.03 -12.23 -16.81
CA TYR A 15 4.99 -13.51 -17.51
C TYR A 15 3.57 -13.93 -17.86
N ASN A 16 3.26 -13.94 -19.14
CA ASN A 16 2.00 -14.46 -19.64
C ASN A 16 2.26 -15.38 -20.84
N LYS A 17 1.88 -16.67 -20.71
CA LYS A 17 2.05 -17.67 -21.80
C LYS A 17 1.10 -17.47 -22.96
N ASN A 18 -0.07 -16.92 -22.69
CA ASN A 18 -1.11 -16.77 -23.69
C ASN A 18 -1.20 -15.31 -24.09
N SER A 19 -0.85 -14.98 -25.36
CA SER A 19 -1.44 -13.76 -25.76
C SER A 19 -1.30 -13.28 -27.17
N LYS A 20 -2.40 -13.01 -27.71
CA LYS A 20 -2.64 -11.89 -28.60
C LYS A 20 -2.43 -10.62 -27.78
N PHE A 21 -1.57 -9.70 -28.13
CA PHE A 21 -1.27 -8.46 -27.39
C PHE A 21 -0.40 -8.60 -26.13
N ASN A 22 0.58 -9.49 -26.18
CA ASN A 22 1.68 -9.55 -25.25
C ASN A 22 2.91 -8.91 -25.93
N ALA A 23 3.22 -7.67 -25.53
CA ALA A 23 4.31 -6.94 -26.14
C ALA A 23 5.68 -7.59 -25.86
N PHE A 24 5.83 -8.25 -24.68
CA PHE A 24 7.03 -9.01 -24.36
C PHE A 24 7.24 -10.20 -25.30
N GLU A 25 6.20 -11.01 -25.56
CA GLU A 25 6.31 -12.15 -26.48
C GLU A 25 6.53 -11.71 -27.93
N ALA A 26 5.91 -10.61 -28.35
CA ALA A 26 6.01 -10.10 -29.72
C ALA A 26 7.37 -9.40 -30.03
N ALA A 27 8.09 -8.96 -28.98
CA ALA A 27 9.35 -8.22 -29.13
C ALA A 27 10.51 -9.12 -29.56
N LYS A 28 11.46 -8.56 -30.31
CA LYS A 28 12.77 -9.17 -30.58
C LYS A 28 13.65 -8.97 -29.34
N LYS A 29 13.89 -10.08 -28.60
CA LYS A 29 14.52 -10.05 -27.28
C LYS A 29 15.64 -11.09 -27.13
N PRO A 30 16.70 -11.00 -27.95
CA PRO A 30 17.78 -12.01 -27.96
C PRO A 30 18.49 -12.13 -26.61
N SER A 31 18.58 -11.05 -25.81
CA SER A 31 19.20 -11.08 -24.50
C SER A 31 18.36 -11.88 -23.52
N TYR A 32 17.04 -11.67 -23.46
CA TYR A 32 16.12 -12.48 -22.67
C TYR A 32 16.09 -13.94 -23.12
N GLU A 33 16.08 -14.21 -24.44
CA GLU A 33 16.10 -15.58 -24.96
C GLU A 33 17.35 -16.34 -24.50
N LYS A 34 18.49 -15.66 -24.44
CA LYS A 34 19.75 -16.22 -23.92
C LYS A 34 19.67 -16.43 -22.41
N LEU A 35 19.11 -15.48 -21.65
CA LEU A 35 18.89 -15.61 -20.22
C LEU A 35 18.05 -16.84 -19.88
N PHE A 36 16.91 -17.05 -20.57
CA PHE A 36 16.05 -18.22 -20.35
C PHE A 36 16.76 -19.55 -20.60
N LYS A 37 17.71 -19.59 -21.52
CA LYS A 37 18.42 -20.82 -21.88
C LYS A 37 19.62 -21.11 -21.00
N GLU A 38 20.34 -20.08 -20.55
CA GLU A 38 21.67 -20.22 -19.97
C GLU A 38 21.73 -19.91 -18.48
N ILE A 39 20.76 -19.14 -17.94
CA ILE A 39 20.83 -18.60 -16.60
C ILE A 39 19.73 -19.24 -15.72
N PRO A 40 20.04 -19.64 -14.46
CA PRO A 40 19.03 -20.06 -13.50
C PRO A 40 17.93 -19.02 -13.38
N ASN A 41 16.69 -19.45 -13.57
CA ASN A 41 15.52 -18.58 -13.56
C ASN A 41 14.32 -19.22 -12.88
N SER A 42 13.39 -18.40 -12.44
CA SER A 42 12.12 -18.79 -11.85
C SER A 42 11.12 -17.65 -12.00
N LEU A 43 9.94 -17.78 -11.41
CA LEU A 43 8.93 -16.74 -11.32
C LEU A 43 8.80 -16.22 -9.90
N LEU A 44 8.57 -14.92 -9.77
CA LEU A 44 8.30 -14.24 -8.49
C LEU A 44 6.87 -13.70 -8.47
N LYS A 45 6.21 -13.88 -7.31
CA LYS A 45 4.89 -13.29 -7.07
C LYS A 45 5.00 -11.80 -6.83
N THR A 46 4.15 -11.02 -7.51
CA THR A 46 4.17 -9.56 -7.50
C THR A 46 2.81 -8.91 -7.20
N SER A 47 1.81 -9.69 -6.81
CA SER A 47 0.45 -9.19 -6.58
C SER A 47 -0.12 -9.69 -5.25
N GLY A 48 -1.21 -9.08 -4.80
CA GLY A 48 -1.93 -9.48 -3.60
C GLY A 48 -1.05 -9.56 -2.37
N LEU A 49 -1.27 -10.58 -1.55
CA LEU A 49 -0.58 -10.76 -0.27
C LEU A 49 0.94 -10.88 -0.38
N ALA A 50 1.46 -11.29 -1.53
CA ALA A 50 2.91 -11.42 -1.73
C ALA A 50 3.65 -10.08 -1.68
N VAL A 51 2.95 -8.98 -1.96
CA VAL A 51 3.47 -7.61 -1.90
C VAL A 51 2.75 -6.74 -0.87
N GLY A 52 1.98 -7.36 0.04
CA GLY A 52 1.32 -6.68 1.15
C GLY A 52 -0.02 -6.00 0.79
N LEU A 53 -0.56 -6.30 -0.37
CA LEU A 53 -1.87 -5.82 -0.86
C LEU A 53 -2.98 -6.84 -0.58
N PRO A 54 -4.26 -6.44 -0.61
CA PRO A 54 -5.37 -7.38 -0.60
C PRO A 54 -5.25 -8.44 -1.71
N GLU A 55 -5.81 -9.63 -1.46
CA GLU A 55 -5.80 -10.72 -2.44
C GLU A 55 -6.47 -10.31 -3.74
N GLY A 56 -5.87 -10.67 -4.88
CA GLY A 56 -6.36 -10.31 -6.22
C GLY A 56 -6.03 -8.87 -6.66
N GLN A 57 -5.46 -8.03 -5.78
CA GLN A 57 -5.03 -6.69 -6.17
C GLN A 57 -3.70 -6.72 -6.90
N MET A 58 -3.62 -6.04 -8.04
CA MET A 58 -2.40 -5.87 -8.83
C MET A 58 -1.32 -5.16 -8.02
N GLY A 59 -0.07 -5.62 -8.16
CA GLY A 59 1.09 -4.90 -7.65
C GLY A 59 1.29 -3.55 -8.35
N ASN A 60 2.20 -2.77 -7.80
CA ASN A 60 2.64 -1.50 -8.38
C ASN A 60 4.10 -1.24 -8.00
N SER A 61 4.71 -0.25 -8.66
CA SER A 61 6.13 0.03 -8.48
C SER A 61 6.48 0.45 -7.05
N GLU A 62 5.59 1.14 -6.32
CA GLU A 62 5.84 1.56 -4.94
C GLU A 62 6.00 0.34 -4.01
N VAL A 63 5.00 -0.54 -3.97
CA VAL A 63 5.04 -1.73 -3.11
C VAL A 63 6.08 -2.74 -3.59
N GLY A 64 6.28 -2.88 -4.92
CA GLY A 64 7.28 -3.77 -5.50
C GLY A 64 8.69 -3.40 -5.07
N HIS A 65 9.09 -2.14 -5.27
CA HIS A 65 10.42 -1.65 -4.88
C HIS A 65 10.60 -1.62 -3.36
N MET A 66 9.54 -1.35 -2.60
CA MET A 66 9.58 -1.44 -1.14
C MET A 66 9.82 -2.87 -0.67
N CYS A 67 9.17 -3.88 -1.25
CA CYS A 67 9.43 -5.29 -0.98
C CYS A 67 10.86 -5.70 -1.34
N ILE A 68 11.34 -5.30 -2.53
CA ILE A 68 12.70 -5.57 -3.00
C ILE A 68 13.73 -4.96 -2.04
N GLY A 69 13.59 -3.68 -1.70
CA GLY A 69 14.55 -2.96 -0.89
C GLY A 69 14.50 -3.31 0.60
N SER A 70 13.32 -3.61 1.16
CA SER A 70 13.19 -4.00 2.56
C SER A 70 13.49 -5.48 2.82
N GLY A 71 13.49 -6.31 1.79
CA GLY A 71 13.68 -7.77 1.92
C GLY A 71 12.54 -8.50 2.62
N ARG A 72 11.39 -7.85 2.75
CA ARG A 72 10.19 -8.41 3.41
C ARG A 72 8.91 -7.83 2.81
N THR A 73 7.80 -8.52 3.00
CA THR A 73 6.49 -8.02 2.60
C THR A 73 6.01 -6.98 3.60
N ILE A 74 5.80 -5.74 3.13
CA ILE A 74 5.25 -4.64 3.93
C ILE A 74 3.74 -4.60 3.69
N TYR A 75 2.98 -5.06 4.68
CA TYR A 75 1.53 -5.12 4.56
C TYR A 75 0.90 -3.73 4.66
N GLN A 76 0.03 -3.38 3.70
CA GLN A 76 -0.82 -2.20 3.84
C GLN A 76 -1.75 -2.34 5.05
N ASN A 77 -2.20 -1.21 5.60
CA ASN A 77 -3.00 -1.17 6.83
C ASN A 77 -4.19 -2.14 6.80
N LEU A 78 -4.95 -2.19 5.71
CA LEU A 78 -6.08 -3.10 5.56
C LEU A 78 -5.68 -4.56 5.80
N VAL A 79 -4.64 -5.03 5.12
CA VAL A 79 -4.17 -6.42 5.22
C VAL A 79 -3.55 -6.69 6.59
N ARG A 80 -2.77 -5.74 7.11
CA ARG A 80 -2.15 -5.83 8.44
C ARG A 80 -3.20 -5.98 9.53
N ILE A 81 -4.25 -5.16 9.49
CA ILE A 81 -5.35 -5.21 10.46
C ILE A 81 -6.11 -6.52 10.33
N ASN A 82 -6.46 -6.96 9.11
CA ASN A 82 -7.10 -8.24 8.87
C ASN A 82 -6.34 -9.39 9.55
N LYS A 83 -5.03 -9.50 9.31
CA LYS A 83 -4.19 -10.54 9.92
C LYS A 83 -4.19 -10.51 11.45
N VAL A 84 -4.11 -9.32 12.04
CA VAL A 84 -4.13 -9.16 13.50
C VAL A 84 -5.50 -9.57 14.08
N ILE A 85 -6.60 -9.29 13.39
CA ILE A 85 -7.94 -9.72 13.79
C ILE A 85 -8.09 -11.25 13.65
N GLU A 86 -7.72 -11.83 12.51
CA GLU A 86 -7.76 -13.27 12.22
C GLU A 86 -6.97 -14.09 13.26
N ASN A 87 -5.79 -13.58 13.65
CA ASN A 87 -4.93 -14.19 14.65
C ASN A 87 -5.38 -13.93 16.10
N LYS A 88 -6.47 -13.19 16.33
CA LYS A 88 -6.96 -12.78 17.66
C LYS A 88 -5.91 -12.01 18.48
N GLU A 89 -5.11 -11.22 17.82
CA GLU A 89 -4.06 -10.41 18.44
C GLU A 89 -4.58 -9.01 18.82
N LEU A 90 -5.63 -8.50 18.15
CA LEU A 90 -6.19 -7.19 18.42
C LEU A 90 -6.72 -7.07 19.85
N GLU A 91 -7.34 -8.12 20.38
CA GLU A 91 -7.82 -8.16 21.77
C GLU A 91 -6.70 -8.06 22.82
N LYS A 92 -5.45 -8.36 22.44
CA LYS A 92 -4.26 -8.29 23.31
C LYS A 92 -3.53 -6.95 23.20
N ASN A 93 -4.00 -6.03 22.35
CA ASN A 93 -3.35 -4.73 22.17
C ASN A 93 -3.36 -3.94 23.48
N GLU A 94 -2.17 -3.53 23.95
CA GLU A 94 -2.02 -2.87 25.25
C GLU A 94 -2.79 -1.54 25.37
N ASN A 95 -2.82 -0.72 24.30
CA ASN A 95 -3.55 0.55 24.31
C ASN A 95 -5.06 0.32 24.38
N LEU A 96 -5.56 -0.70 23.68
CA LEU A 96 -6.96 -1.11 23.74
C LEU A 96 -7.30 -1.58 25.17
N GLN A 97 -6.53 -2.48 25.73
CA GLN A 97 -6.76 -3.01 27.07
C GLN A 97 -6.74 -1.90 28.15
N LYS A 98 -5.82 -0.95 28.05
CA LYS A 98 -5.75 0.23 28.94
C LYS A 98 -7.02 1.08 28.83
N LEU A 99 -7.52 1.34 27.63
CA LEU A 99 -8.77 2.09 27.41
C LEU A 99 -9.96 1.36 27.99
N LEU A 100 -10.13 0.07 27.68
CA LEU A 100 -11.27 -0.75 28.11
C LEU A 100 -11.32 -0.92 29.65
N ALA A 101 -10.17 -1.02 30.30
CA ALA A 101 -10.09 -1.09 31.76
C ALA A 101 -10.43 0.27 32.43
N LYS A 102 -10.11 1.38 31.76
CA LYS A 102 -10.37 2.73 32.28
C LYS A 102 -11.81 3.17 32.10
N CYS A 103 -12.42 2.87 30.96
CA CYS A 103 -13.72 3.41 30.54
C CYS A 103 -14.81 2.35 30.59
N LYS A 104 -15.88 2.60 31.36
CA LYS A 104 -17.04 1.69 31.40
C LYS A 104 -17.89 1.75 30.13
N ARG A 105 -18.00 2.93 29.53
CA ARG A 105 -18.72 3.20 28.29
C ARG A 105 -17.73 3.47 27.17
N VAL A 106 -17.95 2.84 26.02
CA VAL A 106 -17.04 2.93 24.87
C VAL A 106 -17.83 3.20 23.60
N HIS A 107 -17.39 4.18 22.85
CA HIS A 107 -17.97 4.63 21.59
C HIS A 107 -17.06 4.20 20.41
N ILE A 108 -17.63 3.47 19.46
CA ILE A 108 -16.93 3.00 18.27
C ILE A 108 -17.39 3.83 17.08
N ILE A 109 -16.48 4.56 16.46
CA ILE A 109 -16.77 5.49 15.36
C ILE A 109 -16.01 5.06 14.11
N GLY A 110 -16.67 4.98 12.97
CA GLY A 110 -16.00 4.72 11.70
C GLY A 110 -16.92 4.63 10.50
N LEU A 111 -16.31 4.70 9.33
CA LEU A 111 -16.97 4.43 8.06
C LEU A 111 -17.36 2.95 8.00
N TYR A 112 -18.62 2.65 7.72
CA TYR A 112 -19.14 1.29 7.73
C TYR A 112 -19.53 0.85 6.33
N SER A 113 -18.61 0.22 5.63
CA SER A 113 -18.76 -0.40 4.32
C SER A 113 -17.67 -1.44 4.09
N ASP A 114 -17.79 -2.21 3.02
CA ASP A 114 -16.80 -3.19 2.55
C ASP A 114 -15.80 -2.58 1.54
N GLY A 115 -15.84 -1.26 1.32
CA GLY A 115 -14.98 -0.57 0.33
C GLY A 115 -13.48 -0.64 0.61
N GLY A 116 -13.07 -0.82 1.87
CA GLY A 116 -11.68 -1.07 2.25
C GLY A 116 -10.70 0.08 1.99
N VAL A 117 -11.18 1.29 1.69
CA VAL A 117 -10.34 2.47 1.40
C VAL A 117 -9.98 3.27 2.65
N HIS A 118 -10.93 3.55 3.50
CA HIS A 118 -10.76 4.29 4.75
C HIS A 118 -10.92 3.43 5.99
N SER A 119 -11.81 2.44 5.92
CA SER A 119 -12.21 1.53 6.98
C SER A 119 -12.70 0.24 6.35
N MET A 120 -13.07 -0.73 7.18
CA MET A 120 -13.68 -1.99 6.77
C MET A 120 -14.74 -2.39 7.79
N ASP A 121 -15.91 -2.85 7.34
CA ASP A 121 -17.01 -3.29 8.19
C ASP A 121 -16.60 -4.42 9.15
N THR A 122 -15.78 -5.36 8.68
CA THR A 122 -15.22 -6.46 9.49
C THR A 122 -14.36 -5.97 10.64
N HIS A 123 -13.59 -4.88 10.45
CA HIS A 123 -12.79 -4.26 11.52
C HIS A 123 -13.71 -3.62 12.58
N PHE A 124 -14.78 -2.97 12.10
CA PHE A 124 -15.78 -2.36 12.98
C PHE A 124 -16.46 -3.41 13.85
N LYS A 125 -16.93 -4.50 13.24
CA LYS A 125 -17.56 -5.64 13.95
C LYS A 125 -16.61 -6.28 14.96
N ALA A 126 -15.36 -6.54 14.57
CA ALA A 126 -14.36 -7.12 15.46
C ALA A 126 -14.15 -6.25 16.72
N MET A 127 -14.10 -4.92 16.56
CA MET A 127 -13.97 -4.01 17.70
C MET A 127 -15.21 -4.00 18.60
N LEU A 128 -16.41 -4.01 18.02
CA LEU A 128 -17.67 -4.13 18.81
C LEU A 128 -17.65 -5.42 19.64
N GLU A 129 -17.28 -6.55 19.03
CA GLU A 129 -17.20 -7.84 19.73
C GLU A 129 -16.21 -7.82 20.90
N ILE A 130 -14.99 -7.29 20.67
CA ILE A 130 -13.95 -7.22 21.70
C ILE A 130 -14.44 -6.39 22.88
N CYS A 131 -15.00 -5.20 22.61
CA CYS A 131 -15.49 -4.31 23.66
C CYS A 131 -16.68 -4.90 24.43
N ALA A 132 -17.64 -5.52 23.74
CA ALA A 132 -18.79 -6.17 24.38
C ALA A 132 -18.38 -7.38 25.22
N LYS A 133 -17.48 -8.24 24.71
CA LYS A 133 -16.93 -9.39 25.46
C LYS A 133 -16.14 -8.96 26.71
N ASN A 134 -15.53 -7.79 26.68
CA ASN A 134 -14.82 -7.22 27.84
C ASN A 134 -15.79 -6.70 28.93
N GLY A 135 -17.09 -6.62 28.65
CA GLY A 135 -18.13 -6.17 29.59
C GLY A 135 -18.36 -4.66 29.59
N ASN A 136 -17.88 -3.92 28.61
CA ASN A 136 -18.15 -2.49 28.46
C ASN A 136 -19.55 -2.24 27.92
N GLU A 137 -20.17 -1.12 28.28
CA GLU A 137 -21.36 -0.59 27.61
C GLU A 137 -20.92 0.05 26.28
N VAL A 138 -21.33 -0.53 25.15
CA VAL A 138 -20.78 -0.19 23.82
C VAL A 138 -21.81 0.55 22.98
N PHE A 139 -21.36 1.63 22.31
CA PHE A 139 -22.15 2.46 21.42
C PHE A 139 -21.51 2.47 20.01
N ALA A 140 -22.27 2.04 19.01
CA ALA A 140 -21.86 2.06 17.61
C ALA A 140 -22.31 3.35 16.93
N HIS A 141 -21.37 4.03 16.27
CA HIS A 141 -21.59 5.25 15.50
C HIS A 141 -21.16 5.01 14.05
N ALA A 142 -22.11 4.66 13.19
CA ALA A 142 -21.84 4.34 11.81
C ALA A 142 -21.81 5.60 10.94
N ILE A 143 -20.77 5.69 10.11
CA ILE A 143 -20.68 6.67 9.03
C ILE A 143 -20.97 5.94 7.73
N THR A 144 -21.97 6.41 6.95
CA THR A 144 -22.30 5.84 5.65
C THR A 144 -21.36 6.34 4.55
N ASP A 145 -21.07 5.48 3.56
CA ASP A 145 -20.06 5.69 2.53
C ASP A 145 -20.62 6.31 1.24
N GLY A 146 -21.12 5.50 0.33
CA GLY A 146 -21.69 5.92 -0.95
C GLY A 146 -20.71 6.56 -1.96
N ARG A 147 -19.41 6.48 -1.69
CA ARG A 147 -18.35 7.00 -2.55
C ARG A 147 -17.32 5.95 -2.94
N ASP A 148 -16.86 5.15 -1.98
CA ASP A 148 -15.94 4.04 -2.22
C ASP A 148 -16.71 2.74 -2.51
N VAL A 149 -18.03 2.77 -2.29
CA VAL A 149 -19.03 1.75 -2.66
C VAL A 149 -20.21 2.41 -3.38
N SER A 150 -21.17 1.61 -3.85
CA SER A 150 -22.36 2.12 -4.55
C SER A 150 -23.11 3.16 -3.71
N PRO A 151 -23.62 4.26 -4.30
CA PRO A 151 -24.22 5.39 -3.59
C PRO A 151 -25.43 5.09 -2.71
N LYS A 152 -26.10 3.96 -2.90
CA LYS A 152 -27.27 3.51 -2.12
C LYS A 152 -27.10 2.09 -1.57
N SER A 153 -25.86 1.64 -1.35
CA SER A 153 -25.57 0.31 -0.76
C SER A 153 -25.68 0.28 0.77
N GLY A 154 -25.69 1.44 1.40
CA GLY A 154 -25.69 1.59 2.86
C GLY A 154 -26.83 0.87 3.57
N LEU A 155 -27.99 0.71 2.91
CA LEU A 155 -29.13 0.03 3.53
C LEU A 155 -28.80 -1.41 3.95
N ASN A 156 -28.08 -2.15 3.12
CA ASN A 156 -27.64 -3.51 3.43
C ASN A 156 -26.62 -3.52 4.57
N PHE A 157 -25.64 -2.62 4.52
CA PHE A 157 -24.62 -2.49 5.55
C PHE A 157 -25.24 -2.10 6.90
N ILE A 158 -26.14 -1.12 6.94
CA ILE A 158 -26.77 -0.66 8.18
C ILE A 158 -27.75 -1.68 8.75
N LYS A 159 -28.43 -2.46 7.90
CA LYS A 159 -29.25 -3.59 8.34
C LYS A 159 -28.38 -4.64 9.03
N ASP A 160 -27.29 -5.04 8.42
CA ASP A 160 -26.34 -5.99 8.96
C ASP A 160 -25.71 -5.51 10.28
N LEU A 161 -25.29 -4.23 10.35
CA LEU A 161 -24.80 -3.64 11.59
C LEU A 161 -25.84 -3.65 12.71
N LYS A 162 -27.08 -3.30 12.39
CA LYS A 162 -28.18 -3.28 13.37
C LYS A 162 -28.39 -4.67 13.98
N GLU A 163 -28.51 -5.69 13.12
CA GLU A 163 -28.67 -7.08 13.58
C GLU A 163 -27.46 -7.54 14.40
N PHE A 164 -26.26 -7.16 14.01
CA PHE A 164 -25.03 -7.48 14.73
C PHE A 164 -24.99 -6.81 16.12
N CYS A 165 -25.36 -5.54 16.22
CA CYS A 165 -25.46 -4.82 17.48
C CYS A 165 -26.50 -5.45 18.42
N GLU A 166 -27.69 -5.80 17.92
CA GLU A 166 -28.76 -6.44 18.68
C GLU A 166 -28.29 -7.79 19.27
N ASN A 167 -27.59 -8.60 18.49
CA ASN A 167 -27.08 -9.90 18.94
C ASN A 167 -26.00 -9.77 20.04
N LEU A 168 -25.26 -8.68 20.07
CA LEU A 168 -24.20 -8.43 21.07
C LEU A 168 -24.68 -7.59 22.28
N GLY A 169 -25.88 -7.06 22.26
CA GLY A 169 -26.34 -6.09 23.25
C GLY A 169 -25.63 -4.72 23.14
N VAL A 170 -25.16 -4.35 21.96
CA VAL A 170 -24.53 -3.08 21.65
C VAL A 170 -25.58 -2.04 21.23
N HIS A 171 -25.43 -0.80 21.66
CA HIS A 171 -26.32 0.29 21.28
C HIS A 171 -25.95 0.85 19.92
N PHE A 172 -26.77 0.69 18.88
CA PHE A 172 -26.60 1.41 17.63
C PHE A 172 -27.07 2.86 17.82
N ALA A 173 -26.14 3.77 18.06
CA ALA A 173 -26.37 5.11 18.61
C ALA A 173 -26.62 6.18 17.55
N THR A 174 -25.81 6.27 16.50
CA THR A 174 -25.91 7.33 15.49
C THR A 174 -25.60 6.85 14.07
N LEU A 175 -26.15 7.57 13.10
CA LEU A 175 -25.92 7.42 11.67
C LEU A 175 -25.64 8.78 11.05
N CYS A 176 -24.60 8.88 10.19
CA CYS A 176 -24.25 10.11 9.49
C CYS A 176 -23.50 9.80 8.20
N GLY A 177 -23.75 10.53 7.13
CA GLY A 177 -23.01 10.44 5.89
C GLY A 177 -21.58 10.99 6.00
N ARG A 178 -20.66 10.39 5.26
CA ARG A 178 -19.24 10.78 5.25
C ARG A 178 -18.99 12.23 4.83
N PHE A 179 -19.91 12.84 4.10
CA PHE A 179 -19.84 14.26 3.73
C PHE A 179 -19.75 15.19 4.94
N TYR A 180 -20.42 14.85 6.03
CA TYR A 180 -20.41 15.59 7.29
C TYR A 180 -19.33 15.07 8.24
N ALA A 181 -19.33 13.77 8.52
CA ALA A 181 -18.47 13.17 9.53
C ALA A 181 -16.98 13.08 9.13
N MET A 182 -16.68 13.11 7.84
CA MET A 182 -15.34 12.88 7.30
C MET A 182 -14.87 14.01 6.37
N ASP A 183 -15.22 15.26 6.70
CA ASP A 183 -14.71 16.43 5.98
C ASP A 183 -13.19 16.57 6.19
N ARG A 184 -12.48 17.02 5.14
CA ARG A 184 -11.04 17.30 5.17
C ARG A 184 -10.68 18.69 4.65
N ASP A 185 -11.69 19.49 4.26
CA ASP A 185 -11.53 20.75 3.58
C ASP A 185 -11.83 21.95 4.52
N LYS A 186 -11.79 21.69 5.85
CA LYS A 186 -12.06 22.68 6.91
C LYS A 186 -13.48 23.30 6.83
N ARG A 187 -14.44 22.51 6.38
CA ARG A 187 -15.85 22.86 6.44
C ARG A 187 -16.39 22.49 7.83
N TRP A 188 -16.06 23.35 8.77
CA TRP A 188 -16.34 23.13 10.19
C TRP A 188 -17.83 23.09 10.52
N ASP A 189 -18.67 23.69 9.70
CA ASP A 189 -20.13 23.57 9.75
C ASP A 189 -20.60 22.12 9.65
N ARG A 190 -19.99 21.32 8.77
CA ARG A 190 -20.28 19.88 8.60
C ARG A 190 -19.83 19.08 9.78
N VAL A 191 -18.58 19.27 10.20
CA VAL A 191 -17.99 18.51 11.33
C VAL A 191 -18.75 18.81 12.62
N LYS A 192 -19.22 20.07 12.81
CA LYS A 192 -20.03 20.49 13.95
C LYS A 192 -21.34 19.71 14.02
N GLU A 193 -22.04 19.54 12.88
CA GLU A 193 -23.27 18.75 12.82
C GLU A 193 -23.08 17.34 13.38
N TYR A 194 -22.00 16.67 12.98
CA TYR A 194 -21.70 15.34 13.49
C TYR A 194 -21.23 15.35 14.95
N TYR A 195 -20.41 16.32 15.36
CA TYR A 195 -20.03 16.50 16.76
C TYR A 195 -21.24 16.65 17.67
N GLU A 196 -22.22 17.48 17.29
CA GLU A 196 -23.46 17.65 18.04
C GLU A 196 -24.28 16.35 18.10
N CYS A 197 -24.27 15.56 17.03
CA CYS A 197 -24.87 14.23 17.00
C CYS A 197 -24.24 13.28 18.04
N LEU A 198 -22.93 13.26 18.12
CA LEU A 198 -22.21 12.46 19.13
C LEU A 198 -22.53 12.88 20.56
N LEU A 199 -22.86 14.17 20.77
CA LEU A 199 -23.33 14.68 22.07
C LEU A 199 -24.82 14.43 22.36
N GLY A 200 -25.54 13.73 21.45
CA GLY A 200 -26.96 13.43 21.64
C GLY A 200 -27.91 14.59 21.32
N LYS A 201 -27.48 15.53 20.46
CA LYS A 201 -28.21 16.74 20.09
C LYS A 201 -28.72 16.77 18.64
N ALA A 202 -28.57 15.67 17.89
CA ALA A 202 -29.07 15.58 16.53
C ALA A 202 -30.55 15.17 16.46
N TYR A 203 -31.03 15.03 15.23
CA TYR A 203 -32.37 14.58 14.94
C TYR A 203 -32.58 13.15 15.50
N LYS A 204 -33.59 13.01 16.38
CA LYS A 204 -33.93 11.75 17.08
C LYS A 204 -34.88 10.91 16.26
N VAL A 205 -34.52 9.64 16.09
CA VAL A 205 -35.37 8.66 15.41
C VAL A 205 -35.44 7.36 16.19
N PRO A 206 -36.56 6.66 16.15
CA PRO A 206 -36.70 5.36 16.83
C PRO A 206 -35.88 4.28 16.12
N ASN A 207 -35.68 4.39 14.80
CA ASN A 207 -35.01 3.40 13.97
C ASN A 207 -34.11 4.08 12.89
N LEU A 208 -32.82 3.93 13.03
CA LEU A 208 -31.84 4.52 12.10
C LEU A 208 -31.88 3.88 10.68
N LEU A 209 -32.29 2.61 10.57
CA LEU A 209 -32.47 1.94 9.29
C LEU A 209 -33.65 2.51 8.50
N GLU A 210 -34.78 2.76 9.17
CA GLU A 210 -35.94 3.40 8.55
C GLU A 210 -35.63 4.86 8.16
N TYR A 211 -34.86 5.55 8.97
CA TYR A 211 -34.38 6.90 8.64
C TYR A 211 -33.52 6.91 7.35
N LEU A 212 -32.64 5.92 7.19
CA LEU A 212 -31.84 5.76 5.97
C LEU A 212 -32.71 5.49 4.75
N GLN A 213 -33.69 4.58 4.86
CA GLN A 213 -34.64 4.29 3.78
C GLN A 213 -35.42 5.54 3.38
N LYS A 214 -35.96 6.29 4.36
CA LYS A 214 -36.64 7.54 4.08
C LYS A 214 -35.77 8.56 3.36
N SER A 215 -34.51 8.66 3.72
CA SER A 215 -33.55 9.54 3.03
C SER A 215 -33.38 9.13 1.56
N TYR A 216 -33.37 7.84 1.24
CA TYR A 216 -33.33 7.35 -0.14
C TYR A 216 -34.59 7.68 -0.92
N ASP A 217 -35.76 7.64 -0.28
CA ASP A 217 -37.05 8.02 -0.88
C ASP A 217 -37.07 9.53 -1.22
N GLU A 218 -36.32 10.33 -0.46
CA GLU A 218 -36.08 11.75 -0.69
C GLU A 218 -34.88 12.03 -1.65
N ASN A 219 -34.34 10.98 -2.32
CA ASN A 219 -33.18 11.05 -3.23
C ASN A 219 -31.86 11.49 -2.56
N VAL A 220 -31.72 11.36 -1.27
CA VAL A 220 -30.44 11.55 -0.56
C VAL A 220 -29.68 10.22 -0.54
N THR A 221 -28.43 10.22 -1.02
CA THR A 221 -27.58 9.04 -1.05
C THR A 221 -26.73 8.93 0.21
N ASP A 222 -26.07 7.78 0.42
CA ASP A 222 -25.28 7.46 1.61
C ASP A 222 -24.29 8.55 2.02
N GLU A 223 -23.57 9.11 1.05
CA GLU A 223 -22.57 10.16 1.31
C GLU A 223 -23.16 11.37 2.03
N PHE A 224 -24.43 11.72 1.74
CA PHE A 224 -25.08 12.96 2.16
C PHE A 224 -26.14 12.78 3.25
N ILE A 225 -26.21 11.62 3.89
CA ILE A 225 -27.14 11.38 5.01
C ILE A 225 -26.82 12.34 6.15
N LYS A 226 -27.81 13.16 6.55
CA LYS A 226 -27.67 14.05 7.69
C LYS A 226 -27.55 13.26 8.99
N ALA A 227 -26.86 13.87 9.96
CA ALA A 227 -26.65 13.24 11.25
C ALA A 227 -27.95 12.98 11.99
N ALA A 228 -28.19 11.72 12.37
CA ALA A 228 -29.34 11.29 13.16
C ALA A 228 -28.88 10.38 14.30
N GLN A 229 -29.64 10.41 15.40
CA GLN A 229 -29.38 9.60 16.57
C GLN A 229 -30.59 8.75 16.92
N ASN A 230 -30.33 7.56 17.49
CA ASN A 230 -31.39 6.78 18.13
C ASN A 230 -32.01 7.56 19.30
N GLU A 231 -33.31 7.54 19.44
CA GLU A 231 -34.04 8.32 20.48
C GLU A 231 -33.61 7.98 21.92
N ASN A 232 -33.14 6.77 22.14
CA ASN A 232 -32.63 6.30 23.43
C ASN A 232 -31.21 6.72 23.74
N TYR A 233 -30.46 7.18 22.75
CA TYR A 233 -29.09 7.65 22.90
C TYR A 233 -29.06 9.02 23.64
N LYS A 234 -28.25 9.12 24.69
CA LYS A 234 -28.16 10.31 25.55
C LYS A 234 -26.87 11.11 25.40
N GLY A 235 -26.06 10.77 24.39
CA GLY A 235 -24.79 11.44 24.11
C GLY A 235 -23.59 10.86 24.87
N MET A 236 -22.41 11.25 24.39
CA MET A 236 -21.13 10.95 25.02
C MET A 236 -20.92 11.75 26.30
N ARG A 237 -20.21 11.15 27.25
CA ARG A 237 -19.74 11.78 28.50
C ARG A 237 -18.22 11.95 28.44
N GLU A 238 -17.68 12.90 29.17
CA GLU A 238 -16.23 13.20 29.14
C GLU A 238 -15.35 12.01 29.56
N GLU A 239 -15.88 11.17 30.47
CA GLU A 239 -15.20 9.97 30.95
C GLU A 239 -15.27 8.76 30.00
N ASP A 240 -16.07 8.82 28.94
CA ASP A 240 -16.24 7.73 27.99
C ASP A 240 -14.97 7.50 27.15
N GLY A 241 -14.76 6.25 26.73
CA GLY A 241 -13.73 5.90 25.76
C GLY A 241 -14.21 6.04 24.33
N ILE A 242 -13.39 6.52 23.43
CA ILE A 242 -13.71 6.68 22.01
C ILE A 242 -12.68 5.94 21.16
N ILE A 243 -13.13 5.04 20.31
CA ILE A 243 -12.27 4.26 19.40
C ILE A 243 -12.65 4.57 17.95
N PHE A 244 -11.66 4.99 17.18
CA PHE A 244 -11.83 5.24 15.75
C PHE A 244 -11.35 4.05 14.92
N ILE A 245 -12.22 3.58 14.00
CA ILE A 245 -11.95 2.39 13.18
C ILE A 245 -11.25 2.70 11.87
N ASN A 246 -11.36 3.92 11.36
CA ASN A 246 -10.70 4.28 10.12
C ASN A 246 -9.18 4.13 10.23
N PHE A 247 -8.57 3.39 9.31
CA PHE A 247 -7.11 3.22 9.24
C PHE A 247 -6.44 4.24 8.31
N ARG A 248 -7.19 4.90 7.43
CA ARG A 248 -6.73 6.02 6.62
C ARG A 248 -7.01 7.34 7.33
N ASN A 249 -5.98 8.16 7.46
CA ASN A 249 -5.95 9.31 8.36
C ASN A 249 -6.57 10.60 7.83
N ASP A 250 -6.50 10.85 6.50
CA ASP A 250 -6.76 12.16 5.89
C ASP A 250 -8.12 12.79 6.25
N ARG A 251 -9.17 11.97 6.40
CA ARG A 251 -10.52 12.43 6.68
C ARG A 251 -10.96 12.34 8.15
N MET A 252 -10.09 11.82 9.03
CA MET A 252 -10.44 11.72 10.46
C MET A 252 -9.79 12.83 11.30
N LYS A 253 -8.82 13.55 10.74
CA LYS A 253 -8.07 14.60 11.45
C LYS A 253 -8.97 15.65 12.05
N GLN A 254 -9.93 16.19 11.30
CA GLN A 254 -10.80 17.27 11.76
C GLN A 254 -11.73 16.81 12.88
N LEU A 255 -12.33 15.61 12.77
CA LEU A 255 -13.20 15.07 13.82
C LEU A 255 -12.42 14.83 15.12
N VAL A 256 -11.21 14.26 15.03
CA VAL A 256 -10.34 14.09 16.20
C VAL A 256 -9.91 15.42 16.79
N GLU A 257 -9.58 16.41 15.96
CA GLU A 257 -9.25 17.76 16.42
C GLU A 257 -10.39 18.41 17.19
N VAL A 258 -11.62 18.28 16.68
CA VAL A 258 -12.82 18.77 17.38
C VAL A 258 -13.03 18.05 18.72
N LEU A 259 -12.82 16.75 18.79
CA LEU A 259 -13.09 15.98 20.01
C LEU A 259 -12.01 16.12 21.07
N ASN A 260 -10.74 16.32 20.71
CA ASN A 260 -9.63 16.20 21.65
C ASN A 260 -8.74 17.45 21.78
N SER A 261 -8.56 18.26 20.72
CA SER A 261 -7.58 19.35 20.77
C SER A 261 -8.01 20.48 21.70
N LYS A 262 -7.15 20.86 22.65
CA LYS A 262 -7.40 22.00 23.56
C LYS A 262 -7.33 23.36 22.86
N ASP A 263 -6.62 23.43 21.74
CA ASP A 263 -6.37 24.67 21.00
C ASP A 263 -7.37 24.92 19.85
N PHE A 264 -8.38 24.05 19.70
CA PHE A 264 -9.41 24.21 18.69
C PHE A 264 -10.26 25.47 18.91
N LYS A 265 -10.45 26.31 17.86
CA LYS A 265 -11.12 27.61 17.95
C LYS A 265 -12.16 27.87 16.86
N GLU A 266 -12.41 26.92 15.97
CA GLU A 266 -13.26 27.15 14.79
C GLU A 266 -14.75 27.26 15.13
N PHE A 267 -15.17 26.64 16.23
CA PHE A 267 -16.48 26.83 16.84
C PHE A 267 -16.45 26.50 18.34
N GLU A 268 -17.45 26.99 19.08
CA GLU A 268 -17.57 26.71 20.50
C GLU A 268 -17.96 25.24 20.72
N ARG A 269 -17.22 24.55 21.58
CA ARG A 269 -17.43 23.15 21.95
C ARG A 269 -17.92 23.03 23.38
N GLU A 270 -18.87 22.13 23.58
CA GLU A 270 -19.39 21.85 24.91
C GLU A 270 -18.50 20.91 25.71
N LYS A 271 -17.88 19.91 25.03
CA LYS A 271 -17.06 18.88 25.66
C LYS A 271 -15.78 18.62 24.89
N ILE A 272 -14.76 18.24 25.64
CA ILE A 272 -13.47 17.74 25.13
C ILE A 272 -13.24 16.37 25.75
N PHE A 273 -12.75 15.43 24.96
CA PHE A 273 -12.56 14.05 25.38
C PHE A 273 -11.08 13.71 25.46
N GLU A 274 -10.68 13.02 26.53
CA GLU A 274 -9.28 12.64 26.75
C GLU A 274 -8.99 11.17 26.42
N ASN A 275 -10.02 10.32 26.46
CA ASN A 275 -9.87 8.87 26.29
C ASN A 275 -10.12 8.44 24.85
N LEU A 276 -9.26 8.88 23.92
CA LEU A 276 -9.34 8.53 22.51
C LEU A 276 -8.28 7.48 22.15
N LEU A 277 -8.66 6.55 21.28
CA LEU A 277 -7.80 5.54 20.67
C LEU A 277 -8.08 5.50 19.17
N THR A 278 -7.08 5.67 18.35
CA THR A 278 -7.24 5.66 16.90
C THR A 278 -6.66 4.40 16.28
N MET A 279 -7.21 3.95 15.16
CA MET A 279 -6.73 2.75 14.47
C MET A 279 -5.27 2.92 14.03
N SER A 280 -4.92 4.08 13.52
CA SER A 280 -3.57 4.43 13.06
C SER A 280 -3.21 5.85 13.50
N VAL A 281 -1.98 6.27 13.28
CA VAL A 281 -1.54 7.66 13.52
C VAL A 281 -2.21 8.59 12.51
N TYR A 282 -3.17 9.41 12.96
CA TYR A 282 -3.86 10.36 12.09
C TYR A 282 -3.05 11.64 11.88
N ASP A 283 -2.43 12.15 12.95
CA ASP A 283 -1.51 13.29 12.89
C ASP A 283 -0.57 13.20 14.10
N ASP A 284 0.71 13.43 13.89
CA ASP A 284 1.74 13.34 14.96
C ASP A 284 1.51 14.42 16.05
N LYS A 285 0.81 15.51 15.71
CA LYS A 285 0.47 16.57 16.69
C LYS A 285 -0.51 16.11 17.77
N PHE A 286 -1.37 15.12 17.51
CA PHE A 286 -2.38 14.70 18.48
C PHE A 286 -1.80 13.92 19.66
N LYS A 287 -0.67 13.23 19.49
CA LYS A 287 -0.02 12.40 20.52
C LYS A 287 -0.97 11.39 21.19
N LEU A 288 -1.96 10.91 20.46
CA LEU A 288 -2.94 9.93 20.93
C LEU A 288 -2.36 8.51 20.88
N PRO A 289 -2.82 7.62 21.80
CA PRO A 289 -2.55 6.20 21.65
C PRO A 289 -3.18 5.66 20.37
N VAL A 290 -2.50 4.73 19.73
CA VAL A 290 -2.94 4.10 18.49
C VAL A 290 -2.96 2.59 18.63
N LEU A 291 -3.80 1.92 17.81
CA LEU A 291 -3.80 0.45 17.71
C LEU A 291 -2.63 -0.04 16.84
N PHE A 292 -2.35 0.69 15.76
CA PHE A 292 -1.31 0.35 14.80
C PHE A 292 -0.36 1.54 14.59
N GLU A 293 0.83 1.44 15.13
CA GLU A 293 1.90 2.41 14.88
C GLU A 293 2.33 2.38 13.41
N LYS A 294 2.91 3.51 12.94
CA LYS A 294 3.59 3.54 11.65
C LYS A 294 4.72 2.51 11.65
N GLU A 295 4.73 1.63 10.66
CA GLU A 295 5.78 0.63 10.54
C GLU A 295 7.12 1.32 10.23
N LYS A 296 8.11 1.11 11.08
CA LYS A 296 9.48 1.57 10.83
C LYS A 296 10.21 0.51 10.02
N ILE A 297 10.51 0.84 8.78
CA ILE A 297 11.29 -0.04 7.91
C ILE A 297 12.77 0.26 8.16
N GLU A 298 13.42 -0.64 8.86
CA GLU A 298 14.85 -0.59 9.17
C GLU A 298 15.56 -1.80 8.56
N ASN A 299 16.89 -1.73 8.49
CA ASN A 299 17.72 -2.76 7.87
C ASN A 299 17.30 -3.08 6.43
N THR A 300 17.02 -2.02 5.63
CA THR A 300 16.84 -2.18 4.19
C THR A 300 18.15 -2.64 3.53
N LEU A 301 18.08 -3.21 2.33
CA LEU A 301 19.24 -3.65 1.57
C LEU A 301 20.29 -2.54 1.48
N ALA A 302 19.89 -1.32 1.11
CA ALA A 302 20.79 -0.18 1.01
C ALA A 302 21.44 0.18 2.37
N GLN A 303 20.68 0.12 3.48
CA GLN A 303 21.20 0.38 4.82
C GLN A 303 22.22 -0.68 5.25
N VAL A 304 21.99 -1.97 4.93
CA VAL A 304 22.91 -3.05 5.28
C VAL A 304 24.22 -2.89 4.50
N ILE A 305 24.13 -2.58 3.19
CA ILE A 305 25.29 -2.32 2.33
C ILE A 305 26.10 -1.13 2.84
N SER A 306 25.42 0.00 3.15
CA SER A 306 26.06 1.20 3.71
C SER A 306 26.75 0.93 5.04
N LYS A 307 26.09 0.23 5.99
CA LYS A 307 26.67 -0.16 7.29
C LYS A 307 27.90 -1.07 7.15
N ALA A 308 27.96 -1.86 6.07
CA ALA A 308 29.13 -2.68 5.74
C ALA A 308 30.28 -1.89 5.11
N GLY A 309 30.12 -0.58 4.91
CA GLY A 309 31.12 0.29 4.28
C GLY A 309 31.28 0.08 2.77
N LEU A 310 30.33 -0.62 2.12
CA LEU A 310 30.35 -0.87 0.68
C LEU A 310 29.72 0.29 -0.09
N SER A 311 30.22 0.52 -1.32
CA SER A 311 29.69 1.53 -2.21
C SER A 311 28.45 1.04 -2.97
N GLN A 312 27.52 1.95 -3.25
CA GLN A 312 26.31 1.62 -3.99
C GLN A 312 25.86 2.75 -4.92
N LEU A 313 25.36 2.36 -6.09
CA LEU A 313 24.79 3.25 -7.09
C LEU A 313 23.31 2.93 -7.30
N HIS A 314 22.46 3.94 -7.15
CA HIS A 314 21.03 3.87 -7.47
C HIS A 314 20.74 4.75 -8.70
N THR A 315 20.19 4.19 -9.76
CA THR A 315 19.93 4.93 -10.99
C THR A 315 18.63 4.53 -11.68
N ALA A 316 17.93 5.50 -12.17
CA ALA A 316 16.76 5.37 -13.03
C ALA A 316 16.48 6.69 -13.76
N GLU A 317 15.58 6.67 -14.72
CA GLU A 317 15.03 7.90 -15.25
C GLU A 317 13.98 8.52 -14.34
N THR A 318 13.60 9.80 -14.58
CA THR A 318 12.75 10.62 -13.71
C THR A 318 11.51 9.88 -13.18
N GLU A 319 10.80 9.16 -14.04
CA GLU A 319 9.55 8.45 -13.68
C GLU A 319 9.74 7.37 -12.61
N LYS A 320 10.92 6.77 -12.55
CA LYS A 320 11.22 5.65 -11.64
C LYS A 320 12.35 5.93 -10.65
N TYR A 321 12.83 7.18 -10.58
CA TYR A 321 13.90 7.55 -9.66
C TYR A 321 13.50 7.38 -8.19
N ALA A 322 12.30 7.81 -7.81
CA ALA A 322 11.80 7.63 -6.46
C ALA A 322 11.66 6.13 -6.07
N HIS A 323 11.43 5.25 -7.05
CA HIS A 323 11.27 3.82 -6.80
C HIS A 323 12.60 3.17 -6.39
N VAL A 324 13.70 3.49 -7.05
CA VAL A 324 15.03 2.98 -6.68
C VAL A 324 15.70 3.75 -5.54
N THR A 325 15.11 4.82 -5.03
CA THR A 325 15.62 5.63 -3.92
C THR A 325 14.68 5.59 -2.73
N PHE A 326 13.66 6.43 -2.69
CA PHE A 326 12.72 6.59 -1.57
C PHE A 326 12.03 5.26 -1.20
N PHE A 327 11.34 4.61 -2.16
CA PHE A 327 10.60 3.37 -1.87
C PHE A 327 11.56 2.21 -1.57
N PHE A 328 12.64 2.07 -2.32
CA PHE A 328 13.67 1.06 -2.07
C PHE A 328 14.32 1.21 -0.69
N ASN A 329 14.47 2.45 -0.21
CA ASN A 329 15.03 2.76 1.11
C ASN A 329 13.97 2.77 2.23
N GLY A 330 12.80 2.16 2.01
CA GLY A 330 11.75 2.01 3.02
C GLY A 330 11.07 3.33 3.39
N GLY A 331 10.90 4.24 2.44
CA GLY A 331 10.25 5.54 2.60
C GLY A 331 11.15 6.63 3.21
N LYS A 332 12.47 6.49 3.07
CA LYS A 332 13.47 7.47 3.56
C LYS A 332 14.16 8.18 2.40
N GLU A 333 14.14 9.52 2.42
CA GLU A 333 14.81 10.37 1.42
C GLU A 333 16.31 10.53 1.69
N GLU A 334 16.75 10.33 2.92
CA GLU A 334 18.12 10.56 3.34
C GLU A 334 19.12 9.74 2.53
N LEU A 335 20.16 10.40 2.06
CA LEU A 335 21.29 9.76 1.38
C LEU A 335 22.11 8.96 2.40
N LEU A 336 22.33 7.69 2.12
CA LEU A 336 23.13 6.83 2.99
C LEU A 336 24.63 7.04 2.72
N GLU A 337 25.47 6.67 3.69
CA GLU A 337 26.92 6.71 3.51
C GLU A 337 27.34 5.76 2.38
N ASN A 338 28.22 6.21 1.48
CA ASN A 338 28.68 5.51 0.27
C ASN A 338 27.57 5.21 -0.76
N GLU A 339 26.41 5.88 -0.67
CA GLU A 339 25.36 5.83 -1.69
C GLU A 339 25.55 6.95 -2.72
N THR A 340 25.54 6.60 -3.98
CA THR A 340 25.52 7.54 -5.12
C THR A 340 24.17 7.40 -5.82
N ARG A 341 23.53 8.50 -6.13
CA ARG A 341 22.25 8.53 -6.88
C ARG A 341 22.46 9.26 -8.20
N VAL A 342 22.06 8.61 -9.30
CA VAL A 342 22.12 9.20 -10.63
C VAL A 342 20.72 9.22 -11.24
N LEU A 343 20.18 10.43 -11.38
CA LEU A 343 18.88 10.66 -12.03
C LEU A 343 19.12 10.99 -13.50
N ILE A 344 18.51 10.23 -14.39
CA ILE A 344 18.49 10.47 -15.83
C ILE A 344 17.17 11.15 -16.19
N PRO A 345 17.15 12.33 -16.85
CA PRO A 345 15.90 12.96 -17.24
C PRO A 345 15.08 12.10 -18.21
N SER A 346 13.80 11.88 -17.91
CA SER A 346 12.87 11.27 -18.86
C SER A 346 12.62 12.21 -20.06
N PRO A 347 12.30 11.68 -21.25
CA PRO A 347 12.06 12.49 -22.43
C PRO A 347 10.82 13.38 -22.25
N LYS A 348 10.91 14.63 -22.73
CA LYS A 348 9.82 15.61 -22.68
C LYS A 348 8.85 15.40 -23.84
N VAL A 349 8.04 14.34 -23.76
CA VAL A 349 7.00 13.99 -24.73
C VAL A 349 5.63 14.06 -24.03
N LYS A 350 4.54 14.10 -24.79
CA LYS A 350 3.20 14.12 -24.21
C LYS A 350 2.83 12.76 -23.63
N THR A 351 3.11 11.70 -24.35
CA THR A 351 2.92 10.30 -23.94
C THR A 351 4.13 9.48 -24.41
N TYR A 352 4.50 8.43 -23.68
CA TYR A 352 5.75 7.72 -23.93
C TYR A 352 5.73 6.78 -25.16
N ASP A 353 4.57 6.55 -25.77
CA ASP A 353 4.46 5.92 -27.09
C ASP A 353 5.11 6.75 -28.21
N GLU A 354 5.24 8.07 -28.03
CA GLU A 354 5.98 8.94 -28.98
C GLU A 354 7.51 8.68 -28.97
N LYS A 355 8.05 8.17 -27.86
CA LYS A 355 9.46 7.80 -27.69
C LYS A 355 9.60 6.54 -26.82
N PRO A 356 9.30 5.33 -27.34
CA PRO A 356 9.25 4.10 -26.55
C PRO A 356 10.56 3.68 -25.87
N GLN A 357 11.71 4.02 -26.44
CA GLN A 357 13.02 3.78 -25.81
C GLN A 357 13.25 4.66 -24.57
N MET A 358 12.42 5.70 -24.38
CA MET A 358 12.53 6.65 -23.30
C MET A 358 13.98 7.14 -23.09
N SER A 359 14.56 6.97 -21.90
CA SER A 359 15.97 7.24 -21.61
C SER A 359 16.76 5.97 -21.25
N ALA A 360 16.33 4.80 -21.75
CA ALA A 360 16.93 3.51 -21.40
C ALA A 360 18.43 3.44 -21.71
N PHE A 361 18.86 3.99 -22.83
CA PHE A 361 20.28 3.94 -23.23
C PHE A 361 21.17 4.79 -22.32
N GLU A 362 20.70 5.97 -21.91
CA GLU A 362 21.41 6.84 -20.97
C GLU A 362 21.46 6.20 -19.56
N VAL A 363 20.41 5.50 -19.15
CA VAL A 363 20.37 4.71 -17.91
C VAL A 363 21.36 3.53 -18.00
N CYS A 364 21.39 2.82 -19.12
CA CYS A 364 22.35 1.75 -19.40
C CYS A 364 23.80 2.24 -19.29
N ASP A 365 24.11 3.39 -19.87
CA ASP A 365 25.45 4.00 -19.78
C ASP A 365 25.82 4.37 -18.34
N ALA A 366 24.89 4.84 -17.53
CA ALA A 366 25.12 5.12 -16.12
C ALA A 366 25.49 3.84 -15.34
N VAL A 367 24.79 2.72 -15.61
CA VAL A 367 25.08 1.41 -15.01
C VAL A 367 26.47 0.91 -15.43
N LYS A 368 26.80 0.96 -16.72
CA LYS A 368 28.12 0.53 -17.21
C LYS A 368 29.26 1.34 -16.56
N LYS A 369 29.11 2.67 -16.45
CA LYS A 369 30.06 3.53 -15.74
C LYS A 369 30.20 3.15 -14.27
N GLY A 370 29.10 2.79 -13.59
CA GLY A 370 29.12 2.28 -12.21
C GLY A 370 29.89 0.96 -12.07
N ILE A 371 29.71 0.02 -13.02
CA ILE A 371 30.46 -1.23 -13.08
C ILE A 371 31.96 -0.96 -13.32
N GLU A 372 32.28 -0.12 -14.27
CA GLU A 372 33.67 0.24 -14.61
C GLU A 372 34.38 0.97 -13.46
N LYS A 373 33.67 1.84 -12.75
CA LYS A 373 34.11 2.49 -11.50
C LYS A 373 34.35 1.50 -10.36
N GLY A 374 33.68 0.36 -10.40
CA GLY A 374 33.81 -0.69 -9.40
C GLY A 374 32.88 -0.50 -8.18
N GLU A 375 31.71 0.05 -8.34
CA GLU A 375 30.69 0.08 -7.27
C GLU A 375 30.39 -1.33 -6.77
N ASP A 376 30.22 -1.54 -5.47
CA ASP A 376 30.00 -2.88 -4.91
C ASP A 376 28.58 -3.39 -5.20
N PHE A 377 27.61 -2.48 -5.18
CA PHE A 377 26.22 -2.76 -5.52
C PHE A 377 25.66 -1.69 -6.48
N ILE A 378 24.88 -2.12 -7.46
CA ILE A 378 24.17 -1.22 -8.36
C ILE A 378 22.72 -1.67 -8.45
N VAL A 379 21.77 -0.75 -8.24
CA VAL A 379 20.36 -0.97 -8.54
C VAL A 379 19.90 -0.03 -9.64
N VAL A 380 19.22 -0.57 -10.63
CA VAL A 380 18.69 0.17 -11.77
C VAL A 380 17.27 -0.23 -12.08
N ASN A 381 16.46 0.75 -12.48
CA ASN A 381 15.11 0.52 -13.01
C ASN A 381 15.03 1.05 -14.45
N PHE A 382 14.51 0.21 -15.35
CA PHE A 382 14.12 0.56 -16.72
C PHE A 382 12.62 0.74 -16.78
N ALA A 383 12.16 1.96 -16.92
CA ALA A 383 10.76 2.37 -16.84
C ALA A 383 9.88 1.92 -18.03
N ASN A 384 10.50 1.46 -19.11
CA ASN A 384 9.91 1.37 -20.45
C ASN A 384 8.66 0.47 -20.52
N GLY A 385 8.72 -0.74 -19.96
CA GLY A 385 7.60 -1.70 -20.02
C GLY A 385 6.33 -1.17 -19.37
N ASP A 386 6.47 -0.52 -18.23
CA ASP A 386 5.38 0.07 -17.48
C ASP A 386 4.86 1.37 -18.11
N MET A 387 5.73 2.35 -18.30
CA MET A 387 5.32 3.68 -18.76
C MET A 387 4.75 3.67 -20.18
N VAL A 388 5.30 2.86 -21.07
CA VAL A 388 4.76 2.69 -22.44
C VAL A 388 3.54 1.79 -22.42
N GLY A 389 3.53 0.74 -21.58
CA GLY A 389 2.35 -0.13 -21.39
C GLY A 389 1.10 0.64 -21.01
N HIS A 390 1.23 1.63 -20.12
CA HIS A 390 0.12 2.52 -19.72
C HIS A 390 -0.50 3.33 -20.84
N THR A 391 0.21 3.52 -21.98
CA THR A 391 -0.35 4.24 -23.13
C THR A 391 -1.36 3.40 -23.92
N GLY A 392 -1.30 2.07 -23.80
CA GLY A 392 -2.12 1.13 -24.57
C GLY A 392 -1.64 0.93 -26.02
N ASP A 393 -0.56 1.60 -26.45
CA ASP A 393 0.01 1.38 -27.80
C ASP A 393 0.87 0.11 -27.81
N PHE A 394 0.33 -0.95 -28.41
CA PHE A 394 0.98 -2.25 -28.49
C PHE A 394 2.32 -2.22 -29.25
N ASN A 395 2.37 -1.48 -30.37
CA ASN A 395 3.60 -1.41 -31.18
C ASN A 395 4.69 -0.60 -30.49
N ALA A 396 4.31 0.44 -29.75
CA ALA A 396 5.25 1.19 -28.92
C ALA A 396 5.77 0.34 -27.76
N ALA A 397 4.92 -0.45 -27.11
CA ALA A 397 5.33 -1.36 -26.03
C ALA A 397 6.31 -2.44 -26.52
N ILE A 398 6.14 -2.99 -27.74
CA ILE A 398 7.12 -3.88 -28.36
C ILE A 398 8.50 -3.20 -28.47
N LYS A 399 8.54 -1.97 -28.99
CA LYS A 399 9.81 -1.21 -29.13
C LYS A 399 10.42 -0.87 -27.77
N ALA A 400 9.58 -0.63 -26.76
CA ALA A 400 10.04 -0.41 -25.39
C ALA A 400 10.76 -1.63 -24.83
N VAL A 401 10.17 -2.83 -24.99
CA VAL A 401 10.82 -4.10 -24.60
C VAL A 401 12.11 -4.35 -25.37
N GLU A 402 12.14 -4.09 -26.68
CA GLU A 402 13.33 -4.26 -27.52
C GLU A 402 14.49 -3.33 -27.09
N ALA A 403 14.17 -2.10 -26.68
CA ALA A 403 15.17 -1.17 -26.13
C ALA A 403 15.75 -1.67 -24.81
N VAL A 404 14.90 -2.16 -23.90
CA VAL A 404 15.32 -2.77 -22.63
C VAL A 404 16.17 -4.01 -22.88
N ASP A 405 15.78 -4.90 -23.80
CA ASP A 405 16.58 -6.09 -24.16
C ASP A 405 17.97 -5.74 -24.67
N THR A 406 18.09 -4.70 -25.48
CA THR A 406 19.39 -4.19 -25.95
C THR A 406 20.26 -3.72 -24.78
N CYS A 407 19.70 -2.92 -23.88
CA CYS A 407 20.40 -2.44 -22.68
C CYS A 407 20.82 -3.60 -21.76
N LEU A 408 19.95 -4.62 -21.58
CA LEU A 408 20.28 -5.83 -20.83
C LEU A 408 21.50 -6.54 -21.41
N GLY A 409 21.57 -6.71 -22.72
CA GLY A 409 22.71 -7.32 -23.41
C GLY A 409 24.03 -6.59 -23.09
N GLU A 410 24.04 -5.27 -23.22
CA GLU A 410 25.22 -4.45 -22.93
C GLU A 410 25.64 -4.50 -21.46
N ILE A 411 24.69 -4.42 -20.53
CA ILE A 411 24.98 -4.49 -19.09
C ILE A 411 25.53 -5.88 -18.71
N ILE A 412 24.92 -6.96 -19.22
CA ILE A 412 25.35 -8.33 -18.95
C ILE A 412 26.80 -8.56 -19.46
N GLU A 413 27.15 -8.08 -20.65
CA GLU A 413 28.52 -8.18 -21.18
C GLU A 413 29.50 -7.39 -20.31
N CYS A 414 29.15 -6.15 -19.93
CA CYS A 414 29.97 -5.34 -19.04
C CYS A 414 30.15 -6.00 -17.66
N ALA A 415 29.07 -6.52 -17.06
CA ALA A 415 29.10 -7.22 -15.77
C ALA A 415 30.01 -8.47 -15.81
N LYS A 416 29.90 -9.29 -16.86
CA LYS A 416 30.75 -10.47 -17.04
C LYS A 416 32.25 -10.09 -17.20
N LYS A 417 32.55 -9.03 -17.94
CA LYS A 417 33.91 -8.54 -18.11
C LYS A 417 34.57 -8.11 -16.80
N HIS A 418 33.78 -7.61 -15.85
CA HIS A 418 34.24 -7.09 -14.56
C HIS A 418 33.96 -8.04 -13.36
N ASP A 419 33.61 -9.30 -13.62
CA ASP A 419 33.30 -10.34 -12.62
C ASP A 419 32.15 -9.97 -11.64
N TYR A 420 31.15 -9.22 -12.13
CA TYR A 420 29.93 -8.94 -11.38
C TYR A 420 28.92 -10.09 -11.49
N ALA A 421 28.27 -10.38 -10.38
CA ALA A 421 26.99 -11.08 -10.40
C ALA A 421 25.88 -10.14 -10.84
N PHE A 422 24.78 -10.71 -11.33
CA PHE A 422 23.58 -9.92 -11.59
C PHE A 422 22.30 -10.68 -11.21
N ILE A 423 21.31 -9.92 -10.78
CA ILE A 423 19.91 -10.35 -10.63
C ILE A 423 19.08 -9.46 -11.56
N ILE A 424 18.29 -10.07 -12.43
CA ILE A 424 17.35 -9.38 -13.33
C ILE A 424 15.94 -9.80 -12.95
N THR A 425 15.05 -8.84 -12.75
CA THR A 425 13.63 -9.08 -12.42
C THR A 425 12.76 -7.94 -12.92
N SER A 426 11.46 -8.01 -12.67
CA SER A 426 10.51 -6.91 -12.72
C SER A 426 9.86 -6.74 -11.36
N ASP A 427 9.15 -5.66 -11.14
CA ASP A 427 8.44 -5.35 -9.90
C ASP A 427 6.93 -5.67 -9.98
N HIS A 428 6.36 -5.66 -11.17
CA HIS A 428 5.00 -6.08 -11.53
C HIS A 428 4.88 -6.28 -13.04
N GLY A 429 3.74 -6.78 -13.51
CA GLY A 429 3.41 -6.88 -14.92
C GLY A 429 2.57 -5.69 -15.42
N ASN A 430 2.65 -5.42 -16.72
CA ASN A 430 1.87 -4.44 -17.48
C ASN A 430 1.79 -4.85 -18.96
N CYS A 431 2.93 -4.78 -19.69
CA CYS A 431 2.98 -4.89 -21.15
C CYS A 431 2.77 -6.33 -21.68
N GLU A 432 2.73 -7.35 -20.84
CA GLU A 432 2.46 -8.74 -21.24
C GLU A 432 0.97 -9.04 -21.45
N ALA A 433 0.07 -8.07 -21.14
CA ALA A 433 -1.37 -8.19 -21.37
C ALA A 433 -2.01 -6.82 -21.64
N MET A 434 -1.95 -6.37 -22.89
CA MET A 434 -2.42 -5.03 -23.29
C MET A 434 -3.85 -5.02 -23.86
N GLN A 435 -4.52 -6.16 -23.92
CA GLN A 435 -5.92 -6.29 -24.34
C GLN A 435 -6.61 -7.44 -23.62
N ASP A 436 -7.88 -7.27 -23.26
CA ASP A 436 -8.69 -8.32 -22.68
C ASP A 436 -9.29 -9.27 -23.76
N GLU A 437 -9.95 -10.33 -23.31
CA GLU A 437 -10.60 -11.31 -24.20
C GLU A 437 -11.70 -10.70 -25.07
N LYS A 438 -12.25 -9.55 -24.69
CA LYS A 438 -13.31 -8.83 -25.43
C LYS A 438 -12.75 -7.80 -26.41
N GLY A 439 -11.41 -7.63 -26.44
CA GLY A 439 -10.73 -6.67 -27.30
C GLY A 439 -10.64 -5.25 -26.72
N ASN A 440 -10.95 -5.05 -25.44
CA ASN A 440 -10.76 -3.77 -24.80
C ASN A 440 -9.28 -3.57 -24.45
N LEU A 441 -8.76 -2.38 -24.66
CA LEU A 441 -7.40 -2.02 -24.28
C LEU A 441 -7.25 -2.09 -22.75
N LEU A 442 -6.17 -2.71 -22.30
CA LEU A 442 -5.73 -2.73 -20.94
C LEU A 442 -4.52 -1.80 -20.80
N THR A 443 -4.62 -0.84 -19.90
CA THR A 443 -3.56 0.13 -19.58
C THR A 443 -3.15 0.04 -18.12
N ASN A 444 -3.65 -0.98 -17.41
CA ASN A 444 -3.41 -1.21 -15.99
C ASN A 444 -2.31 -2.26 -15.80
N HIS A 445 -1.76 -2.29 -14.60
CA HIS A 445 -0.91 -3.40 -14.17
C HIS A 445 -1.68 -4.74 -14.23
N THR A 446 -0.94 -5.82 -14.17
CA THR A 446 -1.49 -7.18 -14.16
C THR A 446 -1.23 -7.89 -12.83
N THR A 447 -1.85 -9.04 -12.65
CA THR A 447 -1.58 -9.93 -11.51
C THR A 447 -0.63 -11.08 -11.87
N PHE A 448 -0.04 -11.05 -13.08
CA PHE A 448 0.92 -12.07 -13.50
C PHE A 448 2.21 -11.98 -12.68
N ASP A 449 2.82 -13.15 -12.47
CA ASP A 449 4.14 -13.25 -11.88
C ASP A 449 5.19 -12.67 -12.84
N VAL A 450 6.36 -12.31 -12.32
CA VAL A 450 7.47 -11.77 -13.10
C VAL A 450 8.65 -12.75 -13.13
N PHE A 451 9.51 -12.61 -14.12
CA PHE A 451 10.74 -13.38 -14.20
C PHE A 451 11.77 -12.95 -13.17
N VAL A 452 12.58 -13.91 -12.72
CA VAL A 452 13.86 -13.64 -12.05
C VAL A 452 14.96 -14.48 -12.66
N PHE A 453 16.10 -13.87 -12.95
CA PHE A 453 17.32 -14.50 -13.43
C PHE A 453 18.45 -14.18 -12.45
N VAL A 454 19.25 -15.18 -12.07
CA VAL A 454 20.37 -14.97 -11.15
C VAL A 454 21.63 -15.58 -11.73
N GLN A 455 22.64 -14.74 -12.01
CA GLN A 455 23.98 -15.16 -12.35
C GLN A 455 24.92 -14.78 -11.23
N ALA A 456 25.37 -15.77 -10.46
CA ALA A 456 26.37 -15.61 -9.41
C ALA A 456 27.15 -16.90 -9.21
N LYS A 457 28.37 -16.81 -8.66
CA LYS A 457 29.22 -17.98 -8.39
C LYS A 457 28.50 -18.95 -7.46
N GLY A 458 28.43 -20.23 -7.88
CA GLY A 458 27.82 -21.30 -7.09
C GLY A 458 26.29 -21.36 -7.11
N VAL A 459 25.63 -20.51 -7.88
CA VAL A 459 24.18 -20.55 -8.09
C VAL A 459 23.87 -21.39 -9.34
N SER A 460 23.19 -22.50 -9.18
CA SER A 460 22.76 -23.39 -10.25
C SER A 460 21.25 -23.55 -10.34
N LYS A 461 20.52 -23.16 -9.29
CA LYS A 461 19.06 -23.28 -9.21
C LYS A 461 18.47 -22.17 -8.33
N ILE A 462 17.29 -21.71 -8.68
CA ILE A 462 16.46 -20.77 -7.90
C ILE A 462 15.31 -21.58 -7.28
N LYS A 463 14.92 -21.22 -6.05
CA LYS A 463 13.76 -21.79 -5.36
C LYS A 463 12.46 -21.38 -6.05
N ASP A 464 11.47 -22.25 -6.00
CA ASP A 464 10.13 -22.00 -6.51
C ASP A 464 9.26 -21.27 -5.46
N ASN A 465 8.16 -20.67 -5.89
CA ASN A 465 7.18 -19.98 -5.02
C ASN A 465 7.74 -18.81 -4.20
N MET A 466 8.73 -18.12 -4.72
CA MET A 466 9.32 -16.93 -4.10
C MET A 466 8.59 -15.66 -4.54
N GLY A 467 8.90 -14.55 -3.88
CA GLY A 467 8.37 -13.21 -4.17
C GLY A 467 9.47 -12.15 -4.22
N LEU A 468 9.10 -10.92 -4.50
CA LEU A 468 10.03 -9.78 -4.58
C LEU A 468 10.83 -9.57 -3.30
N SER A 469 10.25 -9.88 -2.15
CA SER A 469 10.89 -9.75 -0.84
C SER A 469 12.08 -10.70 -0.60
N ASN A 470 12.30 -11.67 -1.50
CA ASN A 470 13.44 -12.59 -1.41
C ASN A 470 14.71 -12.05 -2.13
N ILE A 471 14.59 -10.91 -2.86
CA ILE A 471 15.68 -10.36 -3.67
C ILE A 471 16.78 -9.75 -2.77
N ALA A 472 16.42 -8.95 -1.76
CA ALA A 472 17.41 -8.33 -0.87
C ALA A 472 18.36 -9.35 -0.23
N ALA A 473 17.80 -10.40 0.36
CA ALA A 473 18.59 -11.48 0.97
C ALA A 473 19.50 -12.18 -0.04
N SER A 474 19.06 -12.32 -1.31
CA SER A 474 19.86 -12.87 -2.40
C SER A 474 21.05 -11.97 -2.76
N VAL A 475 20.84 -10.67 -2.83
CA VAL A 475 21.91 -9.68 -3.04
C VAL A 475 22.91 -9.72 -1.89
N LEU A 476 22.44 -9.70 -0.62
CA LEU A 476 23.32 -9.78 0.55
C LEU A 476 24.15 -11.05 0.56
N LYS A 477 23.55 -12.18 0.18
CA LYS A 477 24.28 -13.46 0.06
C LYS A 477 25.36 -13.43 -1.02
N ILE A 478 25.13 -12.76 -2.16
CA ILE A 478 26.13 -12.55 -3.21
C ILE A 478 27.28 -11.68 -2.69
N LEU A 479 26.97 -10.59 -1.98
CA LEU A 479 27.94 -9.66 -1.41
C LEU A 479 28.69 -10.24 -0.20
N ASP A 480 28.32 -11.43 0.29
CA ASP A 480 28.88 -12.09 1.49
C ASP A 480 28.61 -11.29 2.78
N LEU A 481 27.40 -10.73 2.88
CA LEU A 481 26.91 -9.99 4.03
C LEU A 481 25.87 -10.79 4.83
N GLU A 482 25.79 -10.50 6.12
CA GLU A 482 24.77 -11.09 7.01
C GLU A 482 23.36 -10.63 6.61
N ILE A 483 22.43 -11.58 6.54
CA ILE A 483 21.03 -11.29 6.24
C ILE A 483 20.31 -10.95 7.55
N PRO A 484 19.74 -9.74 7.69
CA PRO A 484 18.94 -9.38 8.85
C PRO A 484 17.79 -10.36 9.09
N LYS A 485 17.49 -10.63 10.35
CA LYS A 485 16.42 -11.55 10.76
C LYS A 485 15.01 -11.15 10.28
N GLU A 486 14.82 -9.87 9.99
CA GLU A 486 13.58 -9.30 9.47
C GLU A 486 13.37 -9.60 7.99
N MET A 487 14.44 -9.95 7.26
CA MET A 487 14.35 -10.25 5.84
C MET A 487 13.90 -11.70 5.61
N ASN A 488 13.21 -11.91 4.51
CA ASN A 488 12.88 -13.23 4.02
C ASN A 488 14.15 -13.96 3.56
N GLU A 489 14.07 -15.27 3.35
CA GLU A 489 15.19 -16.07 2.86
C GLU A 489 15.63 -15.69 1.43
N ALA A 490 16.87 -16.03 1.06
CA ALA A 490 17.37 -15.83 -0.29
C ALA A 490 16.75 -16.81 -1.31
N LEU A 491 16.73 -16.42 -2.58
CA LEU A 491 16.22 -17.18 -3.73
C LEU A 491 16.97 -18.52 -3.97
N PHE A 492 18.17 -18.68 -3.43
CA PHE A 492 19.05 -19.82 -3.67
C PHE A 492 19.84 -20.21 -2.43
#